data_084a670780d4fab1701015b00ff70679
#
_entry.id   084a670780d4fab1701015b00ff70679
#
_cell.length_a   1.000
_cell.length_b   1.000
_cell.length_c   1.000
_cell.angle_alpha   90.00
_cell.angle_beta   90.00
_cell.angle_gamma   90.00
#
_symmetry.space_group_name_H-M   'P 1'
#
loop_
_entity.id
_entity.type
_entity.pdbx_description
1 polymer ?
#
loop_
_entity_poly.entity_id
_entity_poly.type
_entity_poly.pdbx_seq_one_letter_code
_entity_poly.pdbx_strand_id
1 'polypeptide(L)'
;MFKKRRGIHIPYNKQGLIYFTCVNIKDMPEHIQQKILNLCEEVGKEHAEVLFQVVTNSNKSIRSLAIEHHISERSLYRYRKKFYEEWEKEKTSI
;
A
#
# COMPACT_ATOMS: atom_id res chain seq x y z
N MET A 1 -0.02 -13.02 10.45
CA MET A 1 -1.28 -13.19 9.69
C MET A 1 -1.90 -11.85 9.34
N PHE A 2 -2.44 -11.74 8.14
CA PHE A 2 -3.05 -10.50 7.69
C PHE A 2 -4.39 -10.24 8.39
N LYS A 3 -4.63 -8.97 8.76
CA LYS A 3 -5.92 -8.53 9.31
C LYS A 3 -6.54 -7.50 8.38
N LYS A 4 -7.85 -7.59 8.18
CA LYS A 4 -8.58 -6.63 7.36
C LYS A 4 -8.37 -5.21 7.91
N ARG A 5 -8.04 -4.27 7.01
CA ARG A 5 -7.82 -2.87 7.37
C ARG A 5 -9.15 -2.16 7.57
N ARG A 6 -9.27 -1.40 8.65
CA ARG A 6 -10.46 -0.59 8.94
C ARG A 6 -10.63 0.51 7.91
N GLY A 7 -11.88 0.74 7.52
CA GLY A 7 -12.21 1.83 6.61
C GLY A 7 -11.91 1.56 5.15
N ILE A 8 -11.32 0.42 4.82
CA ILE A 8 -11.08 0.04 3.43
C ILE A 8 -12.24 -0.83 2.95
N HIS A 9 -12.97 -0.36 1.94
CA HIS A 9 -14.16 -1.04 1.43
C HIS A 9 -13.83 -2.09 0.38
N ILE A 10 -12.99 -3.05 0.76
CA ILE A 10 -12.54 -4.15 -0.10
C ILE A 10 -12.65 -5.43 0.72
N PRO A 11 -13.14 -6.54 0.15
CA PRO A 11 -13.24 -7.81 0.88
C PRO A 11 -11.91 -8.26 1.47
N TYR A 12 -11.98 -8.93 2.61
CA TYR A 12 -10.82 -9.39 3.36
C TYR A 12 -9.80 -10.15 2.48
N ASN A 13 -10.27 -11.10 1.69
CA ASN A 13 -9.38 -11.91 0.88
C ASN A 13 -8.65 -11.08 -0.20
N LYS A 14 -9.31 -10.06 -0.72
CA LYS A 14 -8.68 -9.16 -1.71
C LYS A 14 -7.66 -8.25 -1.05
N GLN A 15 -7.96 -7.76 0.15
CA GLN A 15 -6.98 -6.98 0.91
C GLN A 15 -5.74 -7.81 1.20
N GLY A 16 -5.94 -9.07 1.61
CA GLY A 16 -4.85 -9.99 1.88
C GLY A 16 -3.99 -10.24 0.66
N LEU A 17 -4.60 -10.39 -0.50
CA LEU A 17 -3.88 -10.61 -1.75
C LEU A 17 -3.01 -9.40 -2.10
N ILE A 18 -3.54 -8.19 -1.98
CA ILE A 18 -2.77 -6.96 -2.21
C ILE A 18 -1.60 -6.89 -1.23
N TYR A 19 -1.88 -7.14 0.05
CA TYR A 19 -0.86 -7.13 1.10
C TYR A 19 0.29 -8.08 0.77
N PHE A 20 -0.01 -9.35 0.51
CA PHE A 20 1.02 -10.34 0.25
C PHE A 20 1.79 -10.07 -1.05
N THR A 21 1.11 -9.53 -2.05
CA THR A 21 1.77 -9.13 -3.30
C THR A 21 2.79 -8.03 -3.04
N CYS A 22 2.40 -7.01 -2.27
CA CYS A 22 3.29 -5.88 -2.00
C CYS A 22 4.47 -6.27 -1.10
N VAL A 23 4.24 -7.05 -0.03
CA VAL A 23 5.36 -7.42 0.86
C VAL A 23 6.33 -8.38 0.18
N ASN A 24 5.91 -9.06 -0.88
CA ASN A 24 6.76 -9.95 -1.65
C ASN A 24 7.21 -9.32 -2.97
N ILE A 25 7.28 -7.99 -3.03
CA ILE A 25 7.57 -7.26 -4.25
C ILE A 25 8.83 -7.77 -4.98
N LYS A 26 9.86 -8.17 -4.22
CA LYS A 26 11.12 -8.65 -4.81
C LYS A 26 10.93 -9.92 -5.63
N ASP A 27 9.92 -10.71 -5.29
CA ASP A 27 9.62 -11.98 -5.95
C ASP A 27 8.56 -11.85 -7.04
N MET A 28 8.05 -10.63 -7.25
CA MET A 28 6.99 -10.39 -8.23
C MET A 28 7.56 -10.12 -9.61
N PRO A 29 6.80 -10.45 -10.68
CA PRO A 29 7.19 -10.07 -12.04
C PRO A 29 7.36 -8.55 -12.15
N GLU A 30 8.19 -8.13 -13.09
CA GLU A 30 8.51 -6.72 -13.28
C GLU A 30 7.26 -5.83 -13.44
N HIS A 31 6.25 -6.29 -14.20
CA HIS A 31 5.05 -5.48 -14.40
C HIS A 31 4.25 -5.26 -13.11
N ILE A 32 4.32 -6.20 -12.17
CA ILE A 32 3.68 -6.04 -10.86
C ILE A 32 4.51 -5.08 -9.99
N GLN A 33 5.83 -5.21 -10.01
CA GLN A 33 6.70 -4.29 -9.30
C GLN A 33 6.46 -2.86 -9.78
N GLN A 34 6.36 -2.67 -11.09
CA GLN A 34 6.12 -1.37 -11.67
C GLN A 34 4.75 -0.82 -11.30
N LYS A 35 3.74 -1.69 -11.24
CA LYS A 35 2.40 -1.29 -10.79
C LYS A 35 2.43 -0.73 -9.37
N ILE A 36 3.15 -1.41 -8.47
CA ILE A 36 3.28 -0.94 -7.08
C ILE A 36 3.94 0.43 -7.04
N LEU A 37 5.04 0.60 -7.77
CA LEU A 37 5.76 1.88 -7.82
C LEU A 37 4.90 3.00 -8.39
N ASN A 38 4.21 2.73 -9.50
CA ASN A 38 3.36 3.73 -10.14
C ASN A 38 2.22 4.17 -9.23
N LEU A 39 1.59 3.22 -8.53
CA LEU A 39 0.51 3.56 -7.60
C LEU A 39 1.02 4.37 -6.40
N CYS A 40 2.21 4.05 -5.91
CA CYS A 40 2.78 4.83 -4.82
C CYS A 40 3.02 6.27 -5.25
N GLU A 41 3.51 6.49 -6.45
CA GLU A 41 3.72 7.84 -6.99
C GLU A 41 2.40 8.56 -7.20
N GLU A 42 1.42 7.88 -7.78
CA GLU A 42 0.12 8.45 -8.08
C GLU A 42 -0.65 8.83 -6.82
N VAL A 43 -0.66 7.95 -5.83
CA VAL A 43 -1.40 8.14 -4.59
C VAL A 43 -0.64 8.99 -3.59
N GLY A 44 0.64 8.70 -3.41
CA GLY A 44 1.47 9.35 -2.39
C GLY A 44 2.04 10.70 -2.82
N LYS A 45 2.23 10.88 -4.12
CA LYS A 45 2.83 12.09 -4.68
C LYS A 45 4.17 12.40 -4.01
N GLU A 46 4.28 13.53 -3.32
CA GLU A 46 5.51 13.89 -2.60
C GLU A 46 5.86 12.92 -1.47
N HIS A 47 4.90 12.12 -1.04
CA HIS A 47 5.08 11.11 0.01
C HIS A 47 5.13 9.69 -0.56
N ALA A 48 5.46 9.55 -1.85
CA ALA A 48 5.50 8.25 -2.52
C ALA A 48 6.48 7.28 -1.85
N GLU A 49 7.63 7.77 -1.42
CA GLU A 49 8.64 6.93 -0.78
C GLU A 49 8.15 6.31 0.53
N VAL A 50 7.53 7.11 1.39
CA VAL A 50 7.02 6.58 2.65
C VAL A 50 5.84 5.66 2.41
N LEU A 51 4.99 5.97 1.43
CA LEU A 51 3.88 5.08 1.07
C LEU A 51 4.41 3.74 0.56
N PHE A 52 5.45 3.76 -0.24
CA PHE A 52 6.09 2.53 -0.71
C PHE A 52 6.53 1.67 0.47
N GLN A 53 7.15 2.28 1.47
CA GLN A 53 7.56 1.55 2.68
C GLN A 53 6.36 1.02 3.44
N VAL A 54 5.28 1.79 3.54
CA VAL A 54 4.06 1.37 4.23
C VAL A 54 3.47 0.10 3.60
N VAL A 55 3.40 0.05 2.27
CA VAL A 55 2.74 -1.08 1.59
C VAL A 55 3.65 -2.29 1.39
N THR A 56 4.96 -2.10 1.34
CA THR A 56 5.90 -3.21 1.06
C THR A 56 6.62 -3.74 2.28
N ASN A 57 6.63 -3.01 3.38
CA ASN A 57 7.38 -3.39 4.58
C ASN A 57 6.46 -3.93 5.66
N SER A 58 6.64 -5.19 6.03
CA SER A 58 5.84 -5.83 7.09
C SER A 58 6.48 -5.69 8.48
N ASN A 59 7.71 -5.16 8.55
CA ASN A 59 8.48 -5.10 9.81
C ASN A 59 8.33 -3.78 10.57
N LYS A 60 8.04 -2.69 9.87
CA LYS A 60 7.88 -1.39 10.53
C LYS A 60 6.41 -1.02 10.63
N SER A 61 6.02 -0.48 11.78
CA SER A 61 4.66 -0.01 11.98
C SER A 61 4.45 1.33 11.27
N ILE A 62 3.20 1.66 11.02
CA ILE A 62 2.85 2.96 10.46
C ILE A 62 3.31 4.08 11.40
N ARG A 63 3.18 3.85 12.72
CA ARG A 63 3.65 4.82 13.71
C ARG A 63 5.14 5.12 13.57
N SER A 64 5.96 4.08 13.43
CA SER A 64 7.40 4.25 13.25
C SER A 64 7.72 5.02 11.99
N LEU A 65 7.07 4.68 10.88
CA LEU A 65 7.28 5.37 9.61
C LEU A 65 6.82 6.81 9.66
N ALA A 66 5.71 7.09 10.36
CA ALA A 66 5.21 8.44 10.54
C ALA A 66 6.22 9.32 11.26
N ILE A 67 6.82 8.79 12.32
CA ILE A 67 7.83 9.53 13.09
C ILE A 67 9.08 9.74 12.24
N GLU A 68 9.55 8.69 11.58
CA GLU A 68 10.76 8.71 10.77
C GLU A 68 10.69 9.72 9.62
N HIS A 69 9.52 9.83 9.00
CA HIS A 69 9.33 10.70 7.83
C HIS A 69 8.62 12.02 8.15
N HIS A 70 8.38 12.31 9.42
CA HIS A 70 7.74 13.55 9.85
C HIS A 70 6.37 13.77 9.19
N ILE A 71 5.57 12.72 9.12
CA ILE A 71 4.23 12.78 8.54
C ILE A 71 3.26 12.17 9.55
N SER A 72 2.00 12.61 9.56
CA SER A 72 1.02 12.10 10.52
C SER A 72 0.62 10.66 10.18
N GLU A 73 0.34 9.86 11.22
CA GLU A 73 -0.18 8.50 11.03
C GLU A 73 -1.48 8.53 10.23
N ARG A 74 -2.32 9.52 10.50
CA ARG A 74 -3.60 9.68 9.82
C ARG A 74 -3.42 9.79 8.31
N SER A 75 -2.42 10.56 7.89
CA SER A 75 -2.10 10.70 6.47
C SER A 75 -1.65 9.37 5.86
N LEU A 76 -0.82 8.62 6.59
CA LEU A 76 -0.34 7.32 6.10
C LEU A 76 -1.48 6.31 6.00
N TYR A 77 -2.41 6.28 6.96
CA TYR A 77 -3.58 5.42 6.88
C TYR A 77 -4.45 5.77 5.67
N ARG A 78 -4.61 7.07 5.40
CA ARG A 78 -5.39 7.55 4.27
C ARG A 78 -4.74 7.17 2.94
N TYR A 79 -3.43 7.32 2.83
CA TYR A 79 -2.69 6.93 1.63
C TYR A 79 -2.79 5.42 1.39
N ARG A 80 -2.64 4.62 2.43
CA ARG A 80 -2.73 3.16 2.30
C ARG A 80 -4.12 2.73 1.84
N LYS A 81 -5.15 3.33 2.43
CA LYS A 81 -6.54 3.07 2.01
C LYS A 81 -6.71 3.36 0.53
N LYS A 82 -6.27 4.52 0.09
CA LYS A 82 -6.39 4.92 -1.30
C LYS A 82 -5.59 4.02 -2.23
N PHE A 83 -4.40 3.61 -1.82
CA PHE A 83 -3.58 2.68 -2.58
C PHE A 83 -4.34 1.37 -2.84
N TYR A 84 -4.93 0.80 -1.81
CA TYR A 84 -5.69 -0.44 -1.93
C TYR A 84 -6.90 -0.28 -2.85
N GLU A 85 -7.61 0.83 -2.70
CA GLU A 85 -8.80 1.10 -3.51
C GLU A 85 -8.44 1.29 -4.98
N GLU A 86 -7.38 2.02 -5.26
CA GLU A 86 -6.93 2.24 -6.65
C GLU A 86 -6.39 0.96 -7.27
N TRP A 87 -5.73 0.12 -6.49
CA TRP A 87 -5.28 -1.18 -6.96
C TRP A 87 -6.44 -2.02 -7.48
N GLU A 88 -7.50 -2.11 -6.70
CA GLU A 88 -8.68 -2.90 -7.04
C GLU A 88 -9.42 -2.31 -8.24
N LYS A 89 -9.44 -1.00 -8.32
CA LYS A 89 -10.07 -0.26 -9.40
C LYS A 89 -9.40 -0.56 -10.75
N GLU A 90 -8.07 -0.54 -10.79
CA GLU A 90 -7.33 -0.87 -12.00
C GLU A 90 -7.59 -2.29 -12.45
N LYS A 91 -7.71 -3.20 -11.51
CA LYS A 91 -7.96 -4.60 -11.78
C LYS A 91 -9.34 -4.81 -12.41
N THR A 92 -10.32 -4.03 -11.99
CA THR A 92 -11.69 -4.16 -12.49
C THR A 92 -11.94 -3.43 -13.80
N SER A 93 -11.03 -2.58 -14.22
CA SER A 93 -11.17 -1.81 -15.45
C SER A 93 -10.72 -2.56 -16.71
N ILE A 94 -10.30 -3.79 -16.56
CA ILE A 94 -9.82 -4.62 -17.68
C ILE A 94 -10.98 -5.38 -18.32
#